data_46a78e935b107b2522e531318db27eaf
#
_entry.id   46a78e935b107b2522e531318db27eaf
#
_cell.length_a   1.000
_cell.length_b   1.000
_cell.length_c   1.000
_cell.angle_alpha   90.00
_cell.angle_beta   90.00
_cell.angle_gamma   90.00
#
_symmetry.space_group_name_H-M   'P 1'
#
loop_
_entity.id
_entity.type
_entity.pdbx_description
1 polymer ?
#
loop_
_entity_poly.entity_id
_entity_poly.type
_entity_poly.pdbx_seq_one_letter_code
_entity_poly.pdbx_strand_id
1 'polypeptide(L)'
;MNFKKYRSRFLLVFATLTLLFSSVLLTSCQGKKIKNTVFSVDDLAGKTIGVQLGTTGDTLVSDYETDGSGTTVSRYNKGSDAIQALKQGKADAVVIDEQPALAFVKANPDLTILEEEFANEDYAICVAKGNSLTAKLNEAIEVLMADGTIQKLIDDYVGDNATFSGYKSPDGISRTNGTLVMATNAYFKPYEYYEGGSIIGIDADIAQAIADYLGMNLKIEDMEFDSIITAVSSGKADFGMAGMTVTDERKKNIDFTTTYTTSKQVIIVRDDNASASGMSFAEKFKTDFIKEARYTYLLKGLLNTVIIAFFAALMGVVIGFLIAVVRSNHDKTG
;
A
#
# COMPACT_ATOMS: atom_id res chain seq x y z
N MET A 1 -5.68 51.49 34.40
CA MET A 1 -5.88 50.02 34.48
C MET A 1 -4.80 49.34 33.69
N ASN A 2 -3.92 48.54 34.35
CA ASN A 2 -2.60 48.14 33.80
C ASN A 2 -2.69 46.93 32.84
N PHE A 3 -3.05 47.17 31.59
CA PHE A 3 -3.22 46.17 30.52
C PHE A 3 -1.97 45.29 30.25
N LYS A 4 -0.75 45.84 30.47
CA LYS A 4 0.49 45.08 30.31
C LYS A 4 0.65 43.93 31.32
N LYS A 5 0.19 44.12 32.58
CA LYS A 5 0.30 43.12 33.64
C LYS A 5 -0.66 41.93 33.45
N TYR A 6 -1.82 42.14 32.85
CA TYR A 6 -2.77 41.06 32.55
C TYR A 6 -2.34 40.25 31.31
N ARG A 7 -1.76 40.88 30.29
CA ARG A 7 -1.22 40.23 29.09
C ARG A 7 -0.05 39.30 29.41
N SER A 8 0.86 39.72 30.31
CA SER A 8 1.98 38.88 30.77
C SER A 8 1.52 37.66 31.59
N ARG A 9 0.52 37.84 32.49
CA ARG A 9 -0.04 36.74 33.25
C ARG A 9 -0.84 35.73 32.37
N PHE A 10 -1.56 36.21 31.38
CA PHE A 10 -2.28 35.36 30.42
C PHE A 10 -1.32 34.54 29.58
N LEU A 11 -0.22 35.14 29.08
CA LEU A 11 0.83 34.43 28.33
C LEU A 11 1.54 33.38 29.19
N LEU A 12 1.79 33.67 30.47
CA LEU A 12 2.40 32.70 31.39
C LEU A 12 1.48 31.52 31.69
N VAL A 13 0.20 31.76 31.92
CA VAL A 13 -0.80 30.71 32.15
C VAL A 13 -0.99 29.87 30.89
N PHE A 14 -1.02 30.49 29.71
CA PHE A 14 -1.12 29.74 28.44
C PHE A 14 0.12 28.88 28.17
N ALA A 15 1.33 29.43 28.43
CA ALA A 15 2.58 28.68 28.29
C ALA A 15 2.70 27.53 29.29
N THR A 16 2.22 27.69 30.54
CA THR A 16 2.20 26.61 31.53
C THR A 16 1.14 25.55 31.20
N LEU A 17 -0.02 25.93 30.67
CA LEU A 17 -1.04 24.98 30.21
C LEU A 17 -0.55 24.16 29.00
N THR A 18 0.13 24.78 28.03
CA THR A 18 0.72 24.07 26.90
C THR A 18 1.85 23.14 27.29
N LEU A 19 2.68 23.51 28.28
CA LEU A 19 3.73 22.65 28.84
C LEU A 19 3.14 21.47 29.63
N LEU A 20 2.08 21.67 30.41
CA LEU A 20 1.36 20.61 31.11
C LEU A 20 0.64 19.67 30.13
N PHE A 21 0.05 20.19 29.07
CA PHE A 21 -0.60 19.37 28.04
C PHE A 21 0.42 18.54 27.25
N SER A 22 1.60 19.08 26.95
CA SER A 22 2.68 18.34 26.29
C SER A 22 3.29 17.27 27.20
N SER A 23 3.38 17.48 28.51
CA SER A 23 3.90 16.46 29.44
C SER A 23 2.95 15.28 29.65
N VAL A 24 1.64 15.51 29.60
CA VAL A 24 0.61 14.43 29.66
C VAL A 24 0.62 13.58 28.40
N LEU A 25 0.93 14.17 27.22
CA LEU A 25 1.05 13.42 25.97
C LEU A 25 2.31 12.54 25.92
N LEU A 26 3.37 12.88 26.64
CA LEU A 26 4.62 12.11 26.67
C LEU A 26 4.59 10.89 27.61
N THR A 27 3.68 10.84 28.60
CA THR A 27 3.56 9.71 29.52
C THR A 27 2.59 8.63 29.05
N SER A 28 1.84 8.86 27.95
CA SER A 28 0.80 7.93 27.47
C SER A 28 1.30 6.81 26.54
N CYS A 29 2.59 6.69 26.23
CA CYS A 29 3.11 5.75 25.24
C CYS A 29 4.02 4.64 25.77
N GLN A 30 3.87 4.21 27.02
CA GLN A 30 4.41 2.89 27.42
C GLN A 30 3.26 1.86 27.33
N GLY A 31 2.86 1.53 26.08
CA GLY A 31 1.98 0.41 25.80
C GLY A 31 2.62 -0.89 26.35
N LYS A 32 1.85 -1.67 27.09
CA LYS A 32 2.24 -3.02 27.53
C LYS A 32 2.66 -3.80 26.27
N LYS A 33 3.89 -4.35 26.24
CA LYS A 33 4.35 -5.18 25.10
C LYS A 33 3.34 -6.32 24.92
N ILE A 34 2.70 -6.36 23.76
CA ILE A 34 1.72 -7.39 23.41
C ILE A 34 2.54 -8.60 22.97
N LYS A 35 2.38 -9.71 23.67
CA LYS A 35 3.13 -10.95 23.40
C LYS A 35 2.58 -11.64 22.14
N ASN A 36 3.45 -12.37 21.47
CA ASN A 36 3.05 -13.31 20.43
C ASN A 36 2.28 -14.49 21.04
N THR A 37 1.32 -15.01 20.29
CA THR A 37 0.49 -16.16 20.66
C THR A 37 0.35 -17.17 19.52
N VAL A 38 1.08 -16.97 18.41
CA VAL A 38 1.07 -17.82 17.22
C VAL A 38 2.50 -18.21 16.91
N PHE A 39 2.81 -19.49 16.97
CA PHE A 39 4.16 -20.04 16.78
C PHE A 39 4.22 -21.09 15.66
N SER A 40 3.06 -21.52 15.15
CA SER A 40 2.89 -22.47 14.05
C SER A 40 1.61 -22.18 13.30
N VAL A 41 1.39 -22.85 12.16
CA VAL A 41 0.14 -22.79 11.39
C VAL A 41 -1.06 -23.27 12.25
N ASP A 42 -0.87 -24.30 13.08
CA ASP A 42 -1.93 -24.85 13.94
C ASP A 42 -2.45 -23.84 14.98
N ASP A 43 -1.61 -22.88 15.37
CA ASP A 43 -1.98 -21.85 16.34
C ASP A 43 -2.90 -20.77 15.76
N LEU A 44 -3.15 -20.76 14.46
CA LEU A 44 -4.06 -19.78 13.82
C LEU A 44 -5.52 -19.98 14.24
N ALA A 45 -5.91 -21.20 14.60
CA ALA A 45 -7.25 -21.51 15.08
C ALA A 45 -7.60 -20.70 16.32
N GLY A 46 -8.76 -20.03 16.33
CA GLY A 46 -9.24 -19.18 17.42
C GLY A 46 -8.52 -17.82 17.55
N LYS A 47 -7.72 -17.42 16.56
CA LYS A 47 -6.99 -16.14 16.55
C LYS A 47 -7.66 -15.11 15.65
N THR A 48 -7.22 -13.86 15.78
CA THR A 48 -7.53 -12.82 14.80
C THR A 48 -6.42 -12.72 13.78
N ILE A 49 -6.73 -13.06 12.52
CA ILE A 49 -5.78 -13.09 11.41
C ILE A 49 -6.02 -11.88 10.52
N GLY A 50 -4.99 -11.06 10.32
CA GLY A 50 -5.02 -9.92 9.40
C GLY A 50 -4.63 -10.36 7.98
N VAL A 51 -5.38 -9.92 6.96
CA VAL A 51 -5.10 -10.18 5.55
C VAL A 51 -5.41 -8.96 4.70
N GLN A 52 -4.87 -8.92 3.49
CA GLN A 52 -5.38 -8.00 2.48
C GLN A 52 -6.58 -8.62 1.77
N LEU A 53 -7.65 -7.83 1.62
CA LEU A 53 -8.92 -8.24 1.03
C LEU A 53 -8.74 -8.82 -0.38
N GLY A 54 -9.32 -9.99 -0.65
CA GLY A 54 -9.36 -10.65 -1.95
C GLY A 54 -8.05 -11.32 -2.39
N THR A 55 -7.00 -11.30 -1.55
CA THR A 55 -5.74 -12.00 -1.82
C THR A 55 -5.87 -13.50 -1.59
N THR A 56 -4.84 -14.25 -1.96
CA THR A 56 -4.79 -15.69 -1.67
C THR A 56 -4.70 -15.94 -0.16
N GLY A 57 -3.97 -15.10 0.57
CA GLY A 57 -3.95 -15.17 2.03
C GLY A 57 -5.34 -15.05 2.65
N ASP A 58 -6.17 -14.10 2.15
CA ASP A 58 -7.58 -13.97 2.58
C ASP A 58 -8.37 -15.24 2.28
N THR A 59 -8.26 -15.78 1.07
CA THR A 59 -8.97 -16.99 0.68
C THR A 59 -8.61 -18.18 1.57
N LEU A 60 -7.32 -18.42 1.79
CA LEU A 60 -6.81 -19.54 2.57
C LEU A 60 -7.25 -19.50 4.05
N VAL A 61 -7.23 -18.32 4.67
CA VAL A 61 -7.61 -18.20 6.07
C VAL A 61 -9.14 -18.09 6.27
N SER A 62 -9.90 -17.84 5.23
CA SER A 62 -11.38 -17.78 5.31
C SER A 62 -12.00 -19.11 5.74
N ASP A 63 -11.34 -20.22 5.46
CA ASP A 63 -11.80 -21.55 5.91
C ASP A 63 -11.80 -21.66 7.44
N TYR A 64 -10.89 -20.99 8.13
CA TYR A 64 -10.86 -20.96 9.60
C TYR A 64 -12.02 -20.18 10.23
N GLU A 65 -12.70 -19.28 9.50
CA GLU A 65 -13.89 -18.57 10.03
C GLU A 65 -15.10 -19.52 10.17
N THR A 66 -15.12 -20.61 9.40
CA THR A 66 -16.27 -21.51 9.29
C THR A 66 -16.04 -22.88 9.93
N ASP A 67 -14.81 -23.19 10.34
CA ASP A 67 -14.43 -24.49 10.93
C ASP A 67 -14.87 -24.68 12.40
N GLY A 68 -15.43 -23.65 13.02
CA GLY A 68 -15.86 -23.66 14.41
C GLY A 68 -14.76 -23.36 15.44
N SER A 69 -13.55 -23.02 14.99
CA SER A 69 -12.41 -22.66 15.86
C SER A 69 -12.60 -21.34 16.60
N GLY A 70 -13.51 -20.49 16.12
CA GLY A 70 -13.70 -19.12 16.64
C GLY A 70 -12.67 -18.12 16.08
N THR A 71 -12.02 -18.45 14.99
CA THR A 71 -11.10 -17.56 14.26
C THR A 71 -11.86 -16.37 13.68
N THR A 72 -11.22 -15.20 13.71
CA THR A 72 -11.71 -13.97 13.09
C THR A 72 -10.73 -13.53 12.00
N VAL A 73 -11.18 -13.37 10.76
CA VAL A 73 -10.37 -12.81 9.67
C VAL A 73 -10.64 -11.31 9.54
N SER A 74 -9.63 -10.51 9.81
CA SER A 74 -9.68 -9.05 9.68
C SER A 74 -9.10 -8.65 8.33
N ARG A 75 -9.97 -8.17 7.45
CA ARG A 75 -9.64 -7.81 6.07
C ARG A 75 -9.32 -6.33 5.94
N TYR A 76 -8.22 -6.01 5.30
CA TYR A 76 -7.72 -4.65 5.07
C TYR A 76 -7.51 -4.40 3.57
N ASN A 77 -7.65 -3.15 3.13
CA ASN A 77 -7.38 -2.81 1.73
C ASN A 77 -5.89 -2.92 1.36
N LYS A 78 -5.01 -2.80 2.37
CA LYS A 78 -3.55 -2.86 2.18
C LYS A 78 -2.90 -3.79 3.19
N GLY A 79 -1.89 -4.54 2.75
CA GLY A 79 -1.08 -5.35 3.65
C GLY A 79 -0.43 -4.54 4.79
N SER A 80 -0.03 -3.29 4.52
CA SER A 80 0.49 -2.38 5.54
C SER A 80 -0.48 -2.10 6.69
N ASP A 81 -1.78 -2.07 6.43
CA ASP A 81 -2.80 -1.84 7.47
C ASP A 81 -2.98 -3.08 8.33
N ALA A 82 -2.90 -4.29 7.73
CA ALA A 82 -2.85 -5.56 8.47
C ALA A 82 -1.62 -5.60 9.40
N ILE A 83 -0.45 -5.19 8.91
CA ILE A 83 0.78 -5.08 9.72
C ILE A 83 0.61 -4.09 10.88
N GLN A 84 -0.02 -2.94 10.67
CA GLN A 84 -0.30 -2.01 11.76
C GLN A 84 -1.28 -2.60 12.79
N ALA A 85 -2.28 -3.35 12.34
CA ALA A 85 -3.20 -4.06 13.25
C ALA A 85 -2.47 -5.11 14.09
N LEU A 86 -1.54 -5.87 13.50
CA LEU A 86 -0.67 -6.81 14.22
C LEU A 86 0.16 -6.10 15.30
N LYS A 87 0.82 -5.00 14.96
CA LYS A 87 1.63 -4.20 15.91
C LYS A 87 0.80 -3.62 17.05
N GLN A 88 -0.46 -3.27 16.78
CA GLN A 88 -1.39 -2.73 17.76
C GLN A 88 -2.11 -3.81 18.59
N GLY A 89 -1.89 -5.10 18.30
CA GLY A 89 -2.55 -6.22 18.96
C GLY A 89 -4.03 -6.37 18.59
N LYS A 90 -4.44 -5.80 17.47
CA LYS A 90 -5.77 -5.99 16.88
C LYS A 90 -5.84 -7.25 16.01
N ALA A 91 -4.68 -7.73 15.56
CA ALA A 91 -4.49 -9.02 14.95
C ALA A 91 -3.41 -9.79 15.72
N ASP A 92 -3.49 -11.11 15.70
CA ASP A 92 -2.52 -12.01 16.32
C ASP A 92 -1.43 -12.43 15.33
N ALA A 93 -1.81 -12.57 14.06
CA ALA A 93 -0.94 -12.90 12.93
C ALA A 93 -1.38 -12.15 11.67
N VAL A 94 -0.51 -12.07 10.67
CA VAL A 94 -0.83 -11.60 9.31
C VAL A 94 -0.38 -12.67 8.33
N VAL A 95 -1.27 -13.08 7.42
CA VAL A 95 -0.94 -13.99 6.30
C VAL A 95 -0.80 -13.14 5.05
N ILE A 96 0.35 -13.28 4.38
CA ILE A 96 0.72 -12.50 3.20
C ILE A 96 1.85 -13.21 2.44
N ASP A 97 2.09 -12.82 1.21
CA ASP A 97 3.15 -13.33 0.36
C ASP A 97 4.55 -13.05 0.93
N GLU A 98 5.48 -13.98 0.68
CA GLU A 98 6.83 -13.99 1.28
C GLU A 98 7.63 -12.70 1.02
N GLN A 99 7.69 -12.23 -0.23
CA GLN A 99 8.53 -11.06 -0.54
C GLN A 99 8.01 -9.77 0.10
N PRO A 100 6.71 -9.44 0.06
CA PRO A 100 6.14 -8.37 0.88
C PRO A 100 6.34 -8.57 2.38
N ALA A 101 6.23 -9.81 2.88
CA ALA A 101 6.49 -10.11 4.29
C ALA A 101 7.93 -9.75 4.69
N LEU A 102 8.91 -10.17 3.89
CA LEU A 102 10.33 -9.83 4.09
C LEU A 102 10.55 -8.31 4.10
N ALA A 103 9.89 -7.57 3.18
CA ALA A 103 9.96 -6.12 3.14
C ALA A 103 9.37 -5.48 4.41
N PHE A 104 8.24 -6.00 4.91
CA PHE A 104 7.60 -5.52 6.14
C PHE A 104 8.44 -5.82 7.37
N VAL A 105 8.98 -7.03 7.52
CA VAL A 105 9.82 -7.40 8.68
C VAL A 105 11.13 -6.61 8.68
N LYS A 106 11.76 -6.41 7.53
CA LYS A 106 12.93 -5.55 7.40
C LYS A 106 12.67 -4.12 7.87
N ALA A 107 11.47 -3.60 7.63
CA ALA A 107 11.06 -2.26 8.06
C ALA A 107 10.57 -2.22 9.52
N ASN A 108 10.23 -3.36 10.11
CA ASN A 108 9.64 -3.50 11.45
C ASN A 108 10.36 -4.59 12.24
N PRO A 109 11.48 -4.26 12.92
CA PRO A 109 12.29 -5.24 13.67
C PRO A 109 11.58 -5.89 14.86
N ASP A 110 10.39 -5.44 15.20
CA ASP A 110 9.51 -6.01 16.23
C ASP A 110 8.57 -7.10 15.67
N LEU A 111 8.75 -7.47 14.41
CA LEU A 111 8.02 -8.54 13.73
C LEU A 111 8.98 -9.60 13.19
N THR A 112 8.48 -10.82 13.03
CA THR A 112 9.19 -11.93 12.41
C THR A 112 8.24 -12.75 11.55
N ILE A 113 8.81 -13.53 10.62
CA ILE A 113 8.09 -14.50 9.80
C ILE A 113 8.28 -15.87 10.46
N LEU A 114 7.23 -16.69 10.55
CA LEU A 114 7.35 -18.08 10.98
C LEU A 114 8.12 -18.88 9.92
N GLU A 115 8.92 -19.84 10.35
CA GLU A 115 9.69 -20.71 9.43
C GLU A 115 8.79 -21.64 8.62
N GLU A 116 7.58 -21.92 9.12
CA GLU A 116 6.62 -22.80 8.47
C GLU A 116 5.93 -22.05 7.31
N GLU A 117 6.02 -22.65 6.12
CA GLU A 117 5.34 -22.12 4.92
C GLU A 117 3.85 -22.43 5.00
N PHE A 118 3.01 -21.45 4.63
CA PHE A 118 1.56 -21.62 4.67
C PHE A 118 1.01 -22.23 3.37
N ALA A 119 1.46 -21.73 2.20
CA ALA A 119 1.09 -22.25 0.89
C ALA A 119 2.09 -21.82 -0.19
N ASN A 120 2.14 -22.57 -1.30
CA ASN A 120 2.88 -22.18 -2.50
C ASN A 120 1.93 -21.59 -3.54
N GLU A 121 2.42 -20.66 -4.36
CA GLU A 121 1.66 -19.89 -5.32
C GLU A 121 2.37 -19.75 -6.66
N ASP A 122 1.60 -19.77 -7.74
CA ASP A 122 2.05 -19.47 -9.09
C ASP A 122 1.48 -18.11 -9.52
N TYR A 123 2.33 -17.14 -9.85
CA TYR A 123 1.91 -15.83 -10.31
C TYR A 123 1.81 -15.78 -11.83
N ALA A 124 0.67 -15.29 -12.32
CA ALA A 124 0.41 -15.09 -13.73
C ALA A 124 -0.35 -13.79 -13.99
N ILE A 125 -0.29 -13.34 -15.24
CA ILE A 125 -1.06 -12.21 -15.72
C ILE A 125 -2.49 -12.65 -15.96
N CYS A 126 -3.48 -11.92 -15.46
CA CYS A 126 -4.88 -12.20 -15.73
C CYS A 126 -5.43 -11.33 -16.87
N VAL A 127 -6.29 -11.91 -17.68
CA VAL A 127 -6.97 -11.28 -18.82
C VAL A 127 -8.46 -11.63 -18.83
N ALA A 128 -9.27 -10.86 -19.55
CA ALA A 128 -10.68 -11.20 -19.73
C ALA A 128 -10.83 -12.56 -20.41
N LYS A 129 -11.90 -13.29 -20.05
CA LYS A 129 -12.23 -14.61 -20.60
C LYS A 129 -12.22 -14.59 -22.14
N GLY A 130 -11.49 -15.55 -22.73
CA GLY A 130 -11.42 -15.72 -24.19
C GLY A 130 -10.73 -14.59 -24.93
N ASN A 131 -9.99 -13.71 -24.24
CA ASN A 131 -9.30 -12.60 -24.87
C ASN A 131 -8.11 -13.10 -25.72
N SER A 132 -8.05 -12.66 -26.97
CA SER A 132 -6.93 -12.99 -27.90
C SER A 132 -5.59 -12.43 -27.45
N LEU A 133 -5.56 -11.47 -26.53
CA LEU A 133 -4.34 -10.92 -25.94
C LEU A 133 -3.54 -11.99 -25.17
N THR A 134 -4.20 -13.01 -24.60
CA THR A 134 -3.56 -14.10 -23.86
C THR A 134 -2.42 -14.76 -24.65
N ALA A 135 -2.65 -15.06 -25.93
CA ALA A 135 -1.65 -15.69 -26.77
C ALA A 135 -0.42 -14.79 -26.97
N LYS A 136 -0.62 -13.48 -27.16
CA LYS A 136 0.46 -12.51 -27.33
C LYS A 136 1.26 -12.30 -26.05
N LEU A 137 0.57 -12.25 -24.89
CA LEU A 137 1.24 -12.15 -23.60
C LEU A 137 2.06 -13.41 -23.30
N ASN A 138 1.52 -14.60 -23.60
CA ASN A 138 2.26 -15.85 -23.44
C ASN A 138 3.52 -15.89 -24.31
N GLU A 139 3.40 -15.51 -25.58
CA GLU A 139 4.55 -15.41 -26.49
C GLU A 139 5.62 -14.45 -25.93
N ALA A 140 5.22 -13.27 -25.44
CA ALA A 140 6.13 -12.31 -24.84
C ALA A 140 6.79 -12.88 -23.57
N ILE A 141 6.02 -13.52 -22.67
CA ILE A 141 6.54 -14.15 -21.44
C ILE A 141 7.55 -15.25 -21.81
N GLU A 142 7.23 -16.12 -22.75
CA GLU A 142 8.12 -17.21 -23.18
C GLU A 142 9.46 -16.67 -23.72
N VAL A 143 9.43 -15.62 -24.54
CA VAL A 143 10.66 -14.99 -25.10
C VAL A 143 11.47 -14.33 -23.98
N LEU A 144 10.83 -13.55 -23.10
CA LEU A 144 11.49 -12.84 -21.99
C LEU A 144 11.98 -13.77 -20.87
N MET A 145 11.39 -14.95 -20.75
CA MET A 145 11.93 -16.01 -19.90
C MET A 145 13.14 -16.70 -20.55
N ALA A 146 13.04 -17.02 -21.83
CA ALA A 146 14.09 -17.73 -22.56
C ALA A 146 15.38 -16.91 -22.70
N ASP A 147 15.28 -15.59 -22.84
CA ASP A 147 16.43 -14.68 -22.89
C ASP A 147 16.94 -14.23 -21.52
N GLY A 148 16.28 -14.65 -20.44
CA GLY A 148 16.63 -14.37 -19.05
C GLY A 148 16.21 -12.99 -18.54
N THR A 149 15.45 -12.20 -19.31
CA THR A 149 15.01 -10.86 -18.92
C THR A 149 14.13 -10.90 -17.66
N ILE A 150 13.14 -11.80 -17.60
CA ILE A 150 12.25 -11.92 -16.42
C ILE A 150 13.05 -12.30 -15.17
N GLN A 151 13.94 -13.31 -15.27
CA GLN A 151 14.76 -13.73 -14.13
C GLN A 151 15.65 -12.59 -13.63
N LYS A 152 16.29 -11.85 -14.54
CA LYS A 152 17.13 -10.71 -14.20
C LYS A 152 16.34 -9.61 -13.50
N LEU A 153 15.10 -9.34 -13.90
CA LEU A 153 14.23 -8.36 -13.25
C LEU A 153 13.84 -8.82 -11.86
N ILE A 154 13.55 -10.10 -11.66
CA ILE A 154 13.28 -10.66 -10.33
C ILE A 154 14.51 -10.51 -9.44
N ASP A 155 15.69 -10.92 -9.90
CA ASP A 155 16.96 -10.84 -9.16
C ASP A 155 17.35 -9.40 -8.82
N ASP A 156 16.93 -8.42 -9.63
CA ASP A 156 17.18 -7.00 -9.39
C ASP A 156 16.42 -6.45 -8.17
N TYR A 157 15.31 -7.08 -7.81
CA TYR A 157 14.46 -6.67 -6.69
C TYR A 157 14.50 -7.60 -5.48
N VAL A 158 14.92 -8.86 -5.66
CA VAL A 158 14.89 -9.92 -4.63
C VAL A 158 16.28 -10.37 -4.27
N GLY A 159 16.49 -10.67 -2.98
CA GLY A 159 17.75 -11.19 -2.43
C GLY A 159 18.72 -10.11 -1.99
N ASP A 160 19.89 -10.58 -1.49
CA ASP A 160 20.90 -9.71 -0.84
C ASP A 160 21.62 -8.79 -1.84
N ASN A 161 21.61 -9.14 -3.13
CA ASN A 161 22.29 -8.40 -4.20
C ASN A 161 21.33 -7.51 -5.00
N ALA A 162 20.12 -7.30 -4.53
CA ALA A 162 19.13 -6.47 -5.20
C ALA A 162 19.64 -5.04 -5.42
N THR A 163 19.62 -4.57 -6.66
CA THR A 163 20.12 -3.25 -7.05
C THR A 163 19.02 -2.21 -7.23
N PHE A 164 17.78 -2.67 -7.42
CA PHE A 164 16.60 -1.82 -7.68
C PHE A 164 16.80 -0.88 -8.89
N SER A 165 17.53 -1.35 -9.92
CA SER A 165 17.86 -0.54 -11.10
C SER A 165 16.69 -0.49 -12.10
N GLY A 166 15.82 -1.47 -12.05
CA GLY A 166 14.62 -1.60 -12.86
C GLY A 166 14.86 -1.86 -14.35
N TYR A 167 13.77 -2.10 -15.09
CA TYR A 167 13.81 -2.28 -16.53
C TYR A 167 14.10 -0.97 -17.25
N LYS A 168 14.97 -1.05 -18.26
CA LYS A 168 15.25 0.06 -19.16
C LYS A 168 14.90 -0.35 -20.58
N SER A 169 13.91 0.32 -21.14
CA SER A 169 13.53 0.11 -22.53
C SER A 169 14.74 0.36 -23.46
N PRO A 170 14.93 -0.49 -24.48
CA PRO A 170 15.97 -0.27 -25.48
C PRO A 170 15.80 1.07 -26.19
N ASP A 171 16.93 1.71 -26.55
CA ASP A 171 16.93 2.95 -27.31
C ASP A 171 16.27 2.77 -28.68
N GLY A 172 15.42 3.72 -29.06
CA GLY A 172 14.78 3.74 -30.37
C GLY A 172 13.67 2.71 -30.58
N ILE A 173 13.17 2.10 -29.51
CA ILE A 173 12.05 1.15 -29.59
C ILE A 173 10.79 1.83 -30.15
N SER A 174 10.16 1.20 -31.14
CA SER A 174 8.93 1.71 -31.75
C SER A 174 7.70 1.18 -31.05
N ARG A 175 6.83 2.08 -30.55
CA ARG A 175 5.58 1.74 -29.86
C ARG A 175 4.37 2.28 -30.64
N THR A 176 4.16 1.72 -31.83
CA THR A 176 3.08 2.16 -32.75
C THR A 176 1.82 1.30 -32.68
N ASN A 177 1.83 0.20 -31.91
CA ASN A 177 0.74 -0.77 -31.86
C ASN A 177 -0.34 -0.42 -30.80
N GLY A 178 -0.35 0.83 -30.32
CA GLY A 178 -1.34 1.31 -29.35
C GLY A 178 -0.85 1.34 -27.92
N THR A 179 -1.79 1.28 -26.97
CA THR A 179 -1.50 1.33 -25.53
C THR A 179 -2.07 0.08 -24.86
N LEU A 180 -1.29 -0.53 -24.01
CA LEU A 180 -1.64 -1.66 -23.17
C LEU A 180 -1.93 -1.13 -21.76
N VAL A 181 -3.11 -1.36 -21.22
CA VAL A 181 -3.54 -0.87 -19.91
C VAL A 181 -3.45 -2.00 -18.89
N MET A 182 -2.56 -1.83 -17.91
CA MET A 182 -2.36 -2.73 -16.78
C MET A 182 -3.16 -2.26 -15.56
N ALA A 183 -3.96 -3.13 -14.98
CA ALA A 183 -4.52 -2.94 -13.64
C ALA A 183 -3.60 -3.56 -12.59
N THR A 184 -3.29 -2.83 -11.52
CA THR A 184 -2.42 -3.29 -10.43
C THR A 184 -2.84 -2.69 -9.10
N ASN A 185 -2.20 -3.15 -7.99
CA ASN A 185 -2.35 -2.55 -6.66
C ASN A 185 -0.96 -2.16 -6.12
N ALA A 186 -0.57 -0.89 -6.32
CA ALA A 186 0.79 -0.40 -6.11
C ALA A 186 1.20 -0.19 -4.64
N TYR A 187 0.90 -1.18 -3.80
CA TYR A 187 1.26 -1.24 -2.37
C TYR A 187 1.91 -2.58 -1.98
N PHE A 188 2.46 -3.31 -2.96
CA PHE A 188 2.92 -4.69 -2.83
C PHE A 188 4.41 -4.85 -3.18
N LYS A 189 5.28 -4.17 -2.43
CA LYS A 189 6.75 -4.22 -2.63
C LYS A 189 7.27 -5.64 -2.40
N PRO A 190 8.13 -6.19 -3.32
CA PRO A 190 8.83 -5.52 -4.41
C PRO A 190 8.14 -5.62 -5.79
N TYR A 191 6.93 -6.17 -5.89
CA TYR A 191 6.26 -6.42 -7.17
C TYR A 191 5.75 -5.14 -7.83
N GLU A 192 4.95 -4.34 -7.11
CA GLU A 192 4.48 -3.04 -7.57
C GLU A 192 4.31 -2.08 -6.39
N TYR A 193 4.96 -0.93 -6.48
CA TYR A 193 4.91 0.08 -5.44
C TYR A 193 5.27 1.47 -5.96
N TYR A 194 4.84 2.50 -5.23
CA TYR A 194 5.20 3.87 -5.55
C TYR A 194 6.61 4.22 -5.07
N GLU A 195 7.44 4.75 -5.99
CA GLU A 195 8.69 5.42 -5.68
C GLU A 195 8.85 6.66 -6.55
N GLY A 196 9.14 7.80 -5.90
CA GLY A 196 9.30 9.08 -6.61
C GLY A 196 8.06 9.56 -7.39
N GLY A 197 6.87 9.00 -7.11
CA GLY A 197 5.61 9.33 -7.78
C GLY A 197 5.31 8.44 -9.00
N SER A 198 6.17 7.47 -9.31
CA SER A 198 5.97 6.46 -10.34
C SER A 198 5.71 5.10 -9.70
N ILE A 199 5.00 4.24 -10.39
CA ILE A 199 4.84 2.83 -10.02
C ILE A 199 6.01 2.06 -10.62
N ILE A 200 6.76 1.36 -9.78
CA ILE A 200 7.92 0.54 -10.13
C ILE A 200 7.82 -0.82 -9.44
N GLY A 201 8.70 -1.74 -9.78
CA GLY A 201 8.79 -3.07 -9.19
C GLY A 201 8.77 -4.17 -10.24
N ILE A 202 8.86 -5.41 -9.81
CA ILE A 202 8.99 -6.59 -10.68
C ILE A 202 7.87 -6.63 -11.71
N ASP A 203 6.61 -6.49 -11.29
CA ASP A 203 5.44 -6.58 -12.16
C ASP A 203 5.35 -5.41 -13.12
N ALA A 204 5.63 -4.19 -12.63
CA ALA A 204 5.67 -2.99 -13.46
C ALA A 204 6.74 -3.09 -14.56
N ASP A 205 7.91 -3.61 -14.21
CA ASP A 205 9.05 -3.74 -15.12
C ASP A 205 8.87 -4.87 -16.15
N ILE A 206 8.33 -6.03 -15.71
CA ILE A 206 7.98 -7.11 -16.64
C ILE A 206 6.87 -6.64 -17.58
N ALA A 207 5.86 -5.93 -17.09
CA ALA A 207 4.80 -5.37 -17.93
C ALA A 207 5.35 -4.38 -18.96
N GLN A 208 6.34 -3.54 -18.59
CA GLN A 208 7.01 -2.65 -19.55
C GLN A 208 7.82 -3.43 -20.59
N ALA A 209 8.53 -4.48 -20.18
CA ALA A 209 9.26 -5.34 -21.13
C ALA A 209 8.32 -6.04 -22.11
N ILE A 210 7.16 -6.53 -21.63
CA ILE A 210 6.10 -7.11 -22.47
C ILE A 210 5.54 -6.06 -23.45
N ALA A 211 5.25 -4.86 -22.99
CA ALA A 211 4.73 -3.78 -23.82
C ALA A 211 5.73 -3.40 -24.92
N ASP A 212 7.01 -3.35 -24.58
CA ASP A 212 8.09 -3.10 -25.52
C ASP A 212 8.21 -4.21 -26.58
N TYR A 213 8.15 -5.48 -26.17
CA TYR A 213 8.11 -6.63 -27.07
C TYR A 213 6.94 -6.55 -28.06
N LEU A 214 5.76 -6.14 -27.58
CA LEU A 214 4.56 -6.00 -28.41
C LEU A 214 4.54 -4.70 -29.24
N GLY A 215 5.52 -3.81 -29.08
CA GLY A 215 5.55 -2.49 -29.73
C GLY A 215 4.42 -1.57 -29.28
N MET A 216 4.02 -1.67 -28.02
CA MET A 216 2.91 -0.90 -27.41
C MET A 216 3.41 0.04 -26.32
N ASN A 217 2.66 1.10 -26.05
CA ASN A 217 2.86 1.90 -24.84
C ASN A 217 2.25 1.17 -23.65
N LEU A 218 2.84 1.31 -22.44
CA LEU A 218 2.25 0.83 -21.20
C LEU A 218 1.58 1.97 -20.45
N LYS A 219 0.37 1.72 -19.93
CA LYS A 219 -0.30 2.56 -18.95
C LYS A 219 -0.63 1.71 -17.74
N ILE A 220 -0.17 2.12 -16.56
CA ILE A 220 -0.45 1.41 -15.31
C ILE A 220 -1.55 2.15 -14.56
N GLU A 221 -2.62 1.45 -14.17
CA GLU A 221 -3.75 1.93 -13.38
C GLU A 221 -3.71 1.28 -12.00
N ASP A 222 -3.50 2.11 -10.96
CA ASP A 222 -3.53 1.68 -9.57
C ASP A 222 -4.98 1.60 -9.07
N MET A 223 -5.33 0.49 -8.44
CA MET A 223 -6.65 0.27 -7.83
C MET A 223 -6.55 -0.70 -6.65
N GLU A 224 -7.63 -0.87 -5.90
CA GLU A 224 -7.69 -1.90 -4.86
C GLU A 224 -7.59 -3.30 -5.48
N PHE A 225 -6.88 -4.22 -4.80
CA PHE A 225 -6.56 -5.55 -5.35
C PHE A 225 -7.80 -6.34 -5.76
N ASP A 226 -8.84 -6.32 -4.93
CA ASP A 226 -10.12 -7.01 -5.17
C ASP A 226 -10.90 -6.45 -6.38
N SER A 227 -10.54 -5.26 -6.85
CA SER A 227 -11.15 -4.59 -8.01
C SER A 227 -10.49 -4.97 -9.35
N ILE A 228 -9.28 -5.55 -9.34
CA ILE A 228 -8.48 -5.83 -10.55
C ILE A 228 -9.24 -6.77 -11.49
N ILE A 229 -9.75 -7.89 -10.98
CA ILE A 229 -10.49 -8.88 -11.79
C ILE A 229 -11.70 -8.24 -12.47
N THR A 230 -12.43 -7.38 -11.75
CA THR A 230 -13.59 -6.66 -12.30
C THR A 230 -13.16 -5.66 -13.37
N ALA A 231 -12.07 -4.94 -13.19
CA ALA A 231 -11.55 -4.01 -14.17
C ALA A 231 -11.14 -4.71 -15.47
N VAL A 232 -10.48 -5.87 -15.37
CA VAL A 232 -10.05 -6.69 -16.50
C VAL A 232 -11.26 -7.32 -17.21
N SER A 233 -12.17 -7.98 -16.48
CA SER A 233 -13.33 -8.64 -17.05
C SER A 233 -14.31 -7.67 -17.74
N SER A 234 -14.39 -6.43 -17.28
CA SER A 234 -15.21 -5.37 -17.89
C SER A 234 -14.52 -4.63 -19.05
N GLY A 235 -13.25 -4.92 -19.33
CA GLY A 235 -12.48 -4.24 -20.38
C GLY A 235 -12.01 -2.82 -20.00
N LYS A 236 -12.06 -2.44 -18.73
CA LYS A 236 -11.49 -1.18 -18.23
C LYS A 236 -9.95 -1.23 -18.23
N ALA A 237 -9.38 -2.40 -18.04
CA ALA A 237 -7.98 -2.70 -18.23
C ALA A 237 -7.84 -3.88 -19.21
N ASP A 238 -6.73 -3.92 -19.95
CA ASP A 238 -6.46 -5.01 -20.90
C ASP A 238 -6.00 -6.27 -20.17
N PHE A 239 -5.27 -6.11 -19.07
CA PHE A 239 -4.77 -7.18 -18.23
C PHE A 239 -4.57 -6.71 -16.79
N GLY A 240 -4.46 -7.67 -15.86
CA GLY A 240 -4.10 -7.44 -14.46
C GLY A 240 -2.81 -8.16 -14.10
N MET A 241 -1.92 -7.46 -13.41
CA MET A 241 -0.65 -7.99 -12.91
C MET A 241 -0.35 -7.34 -11.55
N ALA A 242 -0.36 -8.15 -10.48
CA ALA A 242 -0.29 -7.68 -9.09
C ALA A 242 0.08 -8.83 -8.14
N GLY A 243 1.17 -9.59 -8.44
CA GLY A 243 1.48 -10.81 -7.71
C GLY A 243 0.27 -11.77 -7.68
N MET A 244 -0.45 -11.88 -8.80
CA MET A 244 -1.74 -12.55 -8.80
C MET A 244 -1.61 -14.05 -8.98
N THR A 245 -1.99 -14.78 -7.93
CA THR A 245 -2.00 -16.25 -7.89
C THR A 245 -3.07 -16.82 -8.82
N VAL A 246 -2.69 -17.85 -9.57
CA VAL A 246 -3.61 -18.65 -10.35
C VAL A 246 -4.45 -19.55 -9.45
N THR A 247 -5.77 -19.29 -9.36
CA THR A 247 -6.70 -20.12 -8.58
C THR A 247 -7.89 -20.53 -9.42
N ASP A 248 -8.51 -21.66 -9.09
CA ASP A 248 -9.71 -22.15 -9.81
C ASP A 248 -10.91 -21.23 -9.62
N GLU A 249 -10.97 -20.52 -8.48
CA GLU A 249 -12.03 -19.53 -8.23
C GLU A 249 -11.87 -18.34 -9.19
N ARG A 250 -10.66 -17.78 -9.32
CA ARG A 250 -10.38 -16.68 -10.23
C ARG A 250 -10.58 -17.08 -11.69
N LYS A 251 -10.21 -18.31 -12.07
CA LYS A 251 -10.43 -18.86 -13.42
C LYS A 251 -11.90 -18.92 -13.83
N LYS A 252 -12.85 -18.82 -12.93
CA LYS A 252 -14.27 -18.73 -13.31
C LYS A 252 -14.58 -17.42 -14.06
N ASN A 253 -13.89 -16.35 -13.75
CA ASN A 253 -14.18 -14.99 -14.21
C ASN A 253 -13.16 -14.44 -15.21
N ILE A 254 -11.93 -14.94 -15.19
CA ILE A 254 -10.79 -14.48 -16.00
C ILE A 254 -10.01 -15.67 -16.55
N ASP A 255 -9.17 -15.43 -17.56
CA ASP A 255 -8.14 -16.37 -17.99
C ASP A 255 -6.77 -15.88 -17.49
N PHE A 256 -5.82 -16.81 -17.41
CA PHE A 256 -4.44 -16.52 -17.00
C PHE A 256 -3.47 -16.85 -18.13
N THR A 257 -2.35 -16.14 -18.15
CA THR A 257 -1.18 -16.51 -18.95
C THR A 257 -0.45 -17.71 -18.32
N THR A 258 0.64 -18.13 -18.96
CA THR A 258 1.67 -18.94 -18.30
C THR A 258 2.21 -18.19 -17.09
N THR A 259 2.64 -18.95 -16.07
CA THR A 259 3.26 -18.43 -14.86
C THR A 259 4.59 -17.75 -15.18
N TYR A 260 4.81 -16.52 -14.65
CA TYR A 260 6.07 -15.81 -14.82
C TYR A 260 7.00 -15.92 -13.60
N THR A 261 6.46 -16.22 -12.41
CA THR A 261 7.22 -16.50 -11.19
C THR A 261 6.36 -17.25 -10.17
N THR A 262 7.00 -17.73 -9.12
CA THR A 262 6.36 -18.41 -7.98
C THR A 262 6.58 -17.64 -6.69
N SER A 263 5.71 -17.79 -5.72
CA SER A 263 5.80 -17.22 -4.38
C SER A 263 5.28 -18.21 -3.34
N LYS A 264 5.26 -17.75 -2.08
CA LYS A 264 4.70 -18.49 -0.95
C LYS A 264 3.87 -17.57 -0.11
N GLN A 265 2.82 -18.11 0.51
CA GLN A 265 2.15 -17.46 1.64
C GLN A 265 2.89 -17.77 2.92
N VAL A 266 3.13 -16.76 3.74
CA VAL A 266 3.83 -16.87 5.02
C VAL A 266 3.05 -16.15 6.12
N ILE A 267 3.41 -16.45 7.37
CA ILE A 267 2.77 -15.89 8.55
C ILE A 267 3.73 -14.91 9.23
N ILE A 268 3.32 -13.65 9.36
CA ILE A 268 4.03 -12.63 10.14
C ILE A 268 3.42 -12.58 11.54
N VAL A 269 4.28 -12.60 12.55
CA VAL A 269 3.92 -12.47 13.95
C VAL A 269 4.79 -11.43 14.67
N ARG A 270 4.41 -11.04 15.89
CA ARG A 270 5.25 -10.21 16.75
C ARG A 270 6.48 -10.99 17.22
N ASP A 271 7.65 -10.38 17.18
CA ASP A 271 8.87 -10.97 17.75
C ASP A 271 8.98 -10.63 19.25
N ASP A 272 8.78 -11.64 20.10
CA ASP A 272 8.91 -11.49 21.55
C ASP A 272 10.37 -11.26 21.99
N ASN A 273 11.34 -11.69 21.19
CA ASN A 273 12.77 -11.54 21.45
C ASN A 273 13.34 -10.23 20.91
N ALA A 274 12.55 -9.50 20.11
CA ALA A 274 12.98 -8.21 19.61
C ALA A 274 13.30 -7.29 20.80
N SER A 275 14.56 -6.95 20.92
CA SER A 275 15.00 -5.92 21.86
C SER A 275 14.21 -4.66 21.57
N ALA A 276 13.80 -3.92 22.62
CA ALA A 276 13.14 -2.62 22.48
C ALA A 276 14.07 -1.53 21.89
N SER A 277 15.05 -1.94 21.09
CA SER A 277 15.91 -1.06 20.27
C SER A 277 15.13 -0.53 19.07
N GLY A 278 13.96 0.06 19.37
CA GLY A 278 13.28 0.86 18.37
C GLY A 278 14.23 1.93 17.87
N MET A 279 14.25 2.20 16.56
CA MET A 279 14.94 3.36 15.98
C MET A 279 14.77 4.56 16.91
N SER A 280 15.85 5.28 17.19
CA SER A 280 15.78 6.52 17.97
C SER A 280 14.75 7.46 17.33
N PHE A 281 14.18 8.36 18.11
CA PHE A 281 13.24 9.36 17.56
C PHE A 281 13.83 10.08 16.34
N ALA A 282 15.14 10.38 16.36
CA ALA A 282 15.83 11.04 15.25
C ALA A 282 15.88 10.15 13.98
N GLU A 283 16.10 8.86 14.13
CA GLU A 283 16.09 7.89 13.01
C GLU A 283 14.68 7.70 12.45
N LYS A 284 13.67 7.56 13.32
CA LYS A 284 12.26 7.51 12.90
C LYS A 284 11.88 8.79 12.14
N PHE A 285 12.21 9.96 12.70
CA PHE A 285 11.93 11.23 12.04
C PHE A 285 12.62 11.32 10.68
N LYS A 286 13.89 10.90 10.58
CA LYS A 286 14.61 10.86 9.31
C LYS A 286 13.98 9.91 8.30
N THR A 287 13.54 8.73 8.73
CA THR A 287 12.91 7.73 7.88
C THR A 287 11.51 8.16 7.45
N ASP A 288 10.71 8.69 8.38
CA ASP A 288 9.29 8.98 8.12
C ASP A 288 9.08 10.32 7.38
N PHE A 289 9.99 11.29 7.55
CA PHE A 289 9.82 12.64 7.00
C PHE A 289 10.86 13.04 5.96
N ILE A 290 12.12 12.64 6.14
CA ILE A 290 13.22 13.13 5.29
C ILE A 290 13.50 12.16 4.14
N LYS A 291 13.47 10.84 4.40
CA LYS A 291 13.67 9.83 3.38
C LYS A 291 12.58 9.97 2.31
N GLU A 292 12.97 9.93 1.04
CA GLU A 292 12.07 10.09 -0.12
C GLU A 292 11.35 11.47 -0.14
N ALA A 293 11.90 12.47 0.57
CA ALA A 293 11.33 13.81 0.64
C ALA A 293 9.83 13.84 1.05
N ARG A 294 9.37 12.89 1.90
CA ARG A 294 7.97 12.77 2.32
C ARG A 294 7.41 14.04 2.96
N TYR A 295 8.26 14.87 3.60
CA TYR A 295 7.85 16.17 4.09
C TYR A 295 7.24 17.09 3.02
N THR A 296 7.57 16.88 1.73
CA THR A 296 7.02 17.68 0.63
C THR A 296 5.52 17.46 0.45
N TYR A 297 5.00 16.25 0.74
CA TYR A 297 3.56 15.97 0.71
C TYR A 297 2.83 16.74 1.79
N LEU A 298 3.41 16.81 3.01
CA LEU A 298 2.85 17.60 4.11
C LEU A 298 2.86 19.10 3.78
N LEU A 299 3.96 19.62 3.22
CA LEU A 299 4.05 21.02 2.81
C LEU A 299 3.06 21.36 1.68
N LYS A 300 2.90 20.49 0.69
CA LYS A 300 1.90 20.66 -0.37
C LYS A 300 0.48 20.64 0.20
N GLY A 301 0.18 19.68 1.08
CA GLY A 301 -1.11 19.60 1.76
C GLY A 301 -1.41 20.85 2.58
N LEU A 302 -0.44 21.34 3.36
CA LEU A 302 -0.55 22.58 4.13
C LEU A 302 -0.79 23.78 3.21
N LEU A 303 -0.03 23.91 2.13
CA LEU A 303 -0.19 24.99 1.15
C LEU A 303 -1.59 24.98 0.55
N ASN A 304 -2.09 23.80 0.13
CA ASN A 304 -3.44 23.66 -0.41
C ASN A 304 -4.50 24.07 0.62
N THR A 305 -4.34 23.67 1.88
CA THR A 305 -5.23 24.06 2.98
C THR A 305 -5.27 25.59 3.16
N VAL A 306 -4.10 26.24 3.15
CA VAL A 306 -4.01 27.71 3.26
C VAL A 306 -4.68 28.39 2.07
N ILE A 307 -4.47 27.90 0.84
CA ILE A 307 -5.09 28.44 -0.37
C ILE A 307 -6.61 28.33 -0.28
N ILE A 308 -7.13 27.13 0.07
CA ILE A 308 -8.57 26.90 0.22
C ILE A 308 -9.17 27.82 1.28
N ALA A 309 -8.52 27.92 2.44
CA ALA A 309 -8.98 28.78 3.54
C ALA A 309 -9.00 30.26 3.15
N PHE A 310 -8.00 30.73 2.39
CA PHE A 310 -7.95 32.10 1.88
C PHE A 310 -9.12 32.39 0.93
N PHE A 311 -9.35 31.53 -0.05
CA PHE A 311 -10.46 31.71 -0.99
C PHE A 311 -11.83 31.59 -0.31
N ALA A 312 -11.99 30.68 0.64
CA ALA A 312 -13.22 30.56 1.42
C ALA A 312 -13.51 31.83 2.24
N ALA A 313 -12.48 32.40 2.88
CA ALA A 313 -12.60 33.65 3.62
C ALA A 313 -12.95 34.83 2.68
N LEU A 314 -12.29 34.91 1.53
CA LEU A 314 -12.60 35.95 0.52
C LEU A 314 -14.06 35.85 0.02
N MET A 315 -14.51 34.65 -0.32
CA MET A 315 -15.89 34.39 -0.72
C MET A 315 -16.86 34.73 0.40
N GLY A 316 -16.55 34.37 1.64
CA GLY A 316 -17.38 34.73 2.81
C GLY A 316 -17.53 36.23 2.99
N VAL A 317 -16.46 37.01 2.81
CA VAL A 317 -16.50 38.47 2.86
C VAL A 317 -17.35 39.05 1.72
N VAL A 318 -17.19 38.55 0.48
CA VAL A 318 -17.97 39.00 -0.67
C VAL A 318 -19.48 38.73 -0.48
N ILE A 319 -19.83 37.51 -0.08
CA ILE A 319 -21.21 37.11 0.17
C ILE A 319 -21.79 37.92 1.34
N GLY A 320 -21.04 38.07 2.43
CA GLY A 320 -21.46 38.88 3.57
C GLY A 320 -21.69 40.35 3.21
N PHE A 321 -20.82 40.90 2.38
CA PHE A 321 -21.01 42.28 1.85
C PHE A 321 -22.29 42.41 0.99
N LEU A 322 -22.51 41.47 0.08
CA LEU A 322 -23.72 41.45 -0.76
C LEU A 322 -25.00 41.38 0.08
N ILE A 323 -25.03 40.51 1.07
CA ILE A 323 -26.15 40.38 2.00
C ILE A 323 -26.34 41.68 2.79
N ALA A 324 -25.27 42.32 3.27
CA ALA A 324 -25.33 43.57 4.01
C ALA A 324 -25.88 44.69 3.14
N VAL A 325 -25.49 44.79 1.86
CA VAL A 325 -26.02 45.78 0.89
C VAL A 325 -27.50 45.56 0.65
N VAL A 326 -27.95 44.33 0.41
CA VAL A 326 -29.37 44.00 0.21
C VAL A 326 -30.19 44.38 1.44
N ARG A 327 -29.72 44.02 2.66
CA ARG A 327 -30.37 44.36 3.91
C ARG A 327 -30.47 45.89 4.13
N SER A 328 -29.34 46.59 3.89
CA SER A 328 -29.33 48.07 4.04
C SER A 328 -30.26 48.78 3.06
N ASN A 329 -30.46 48.26 1.85
CA ASN A 329 -31.41 48.79 0.90
C ASN A 329 -32.86 48.49 1.31
N HIS A 330 -33.14 47.31 1.83
CA HIS A 330 -34.48 46.95 2.30
C HIS A 330 -34.90 47.82 3.50
N ASP A 331 -34.00 48.10 4.45
CA ASP A 331 -34.27 48.96 5.60
C ASP A 331 -34.47 50.44 5.24
N LYS A 332 -34.12 50.88 4.01
CA LYS A 332 -34.35 52.24 3.51
C LYS A 332 -35.63 52.39 2.70
N THR A 333 -36.19 51.29 2.20
CA THR A 333 -37.36 51.29 1.32
C THR A 333 -38.64 50.71 1.94
N GLY A 334 -38.54 50.16 3.19
CA GLY A 334 -39.63 49.61 4.01
C GLY A 334 -40.14 50.69 5.04
#